data_fead1cebaabfd534392f80c5689b96d3
#
_entry.id   fead1cebaabfd534392f80c5689b96d3
#
_cell.length_a   1.000
_cell.length_b   1.000
_cell.length_c   1.000
_cell.angle_alpha   90.00
_cell.angle_beta   90.00
_cell.angle_gamma   90.00
#
_symmetry.space_group_name_H-M   'P 1'
#
loop_
_entity.id
_entity.type
_entity.pdbx_description
1 polymer ?
#
loop_
_entity_poly.entity_id
_entity_poly.type
_entity_poly.pdbx_seq_one_letter_code
_entity_poly.pdbx_strand_id
1 'polypeptide(L)'
;FCLWWNEDMLYRKICEGSQYTGYECVIKVNGKPAKLDGAYCLDPTHPGTKEFISREVQNKKKEGFEYLKVDFTSNGMVQADSYYNKDVTTAVEAYNEGFSHFISEVDKGEPMFIALSIAPIFPYQYGNSRRIACDTWGKIGQSEYSLNAVSGGWWTNEFYQYNDPDHLVLVGNDADKETEGENRARITNGAVSGMVLVSDNYSLEDKSGRGDAKLSRERAQKILMNKDVNEMA
;
A
#
# COMPACT_ATOMS: atom_id res chain seq x y z
N PHE A 1 -7.12 8.16 2.42
CA PHE A 1 -6.36 9.14 3.21
C PHE A 1 -6.81 9.10 4.65
N CYS A 2 -5.88 8.88 5.60
CA CYS A 2 -6.19 8.73 7.01
C CYS A 2 -5.01 9.15 7.91
N LEU A 3 -5.33 9.42 9.19
CA LEU A 3 -4.35 9.76 10.22
C LEU A 3 -4.45 8.78 11.39
N TRP A 4 -3.35 8.13 11.72
CA TRP A 4 -3.20 7.29 12.91
C TRP A 4 -2.84 8.15 14.14
N TRP A 5 -3.63 9.15 14.41
CA TRP A 5 -3.44 10.10 15.48
C TRP A 5 -4.35 9.79 16.67
N ASN A 6 -3.92 10.16 17.88
CA ASN A 6 -4.83 10.25 19.01
C ASN A 6 -5.70 11.53 18.90
N GLU A 7 -6.71 11.64 19.74
CA GLU A 7 -7.68 12.74 19.67
C GLU A 7 -7.01 14.12 19.86
N ASP A 8 -6.08 14.24 20.80
CA ASP A 8 -5.36 15.48 21.08
C ASP A 8 -4.52 15.95 19.88
N MET A 9 -4.02 15.02 19.08
CA MET A 9 -3.25 15.35 17.88
C MET A 9 -4.09 15.99 16.79
N LEU A 10 -5.40 15.71 16.73
CA LEU A 10 -6.29 16.30 15.74
C LEU A 10 -6.31 17.85 15.78
N TYR A 11 -6.05 18.42 16.93
CA TYR A 11 -6.02 19.88 17.08
C TYR A 11 -4.68 20.51 16.69
N ARG A 12 -3.71 19.71 16.30
CA ARG A 12 -2.44 20.18 15.72
C ARG A 12 -2.62 20.49 14.24
N LYS A 13 -1.70 21.28 13.69
CA LYS A 13 -1.62 21.52 12.25
C LYS A 13 -1.49 20.20 11.52
N ILE A 14 -2.22 20.04 10.41
CA ILE A 14 -2.23 18.80 9.60
C ILE A 14 -0.82 18.47 9.07
N CYS A 15 -0.07 19.50 8.70
CA CYS A 15 1.35 19.44 8.39
C CYS A 15 2.01 20.78 8.68
N GLU A 16 3.34 20.81 8.69
CA GLU A 16 4.10 22.04 8.94
C GLU A 16 3.81 23.08 7.83
N GLY A 17 3.57 24.32 8.21
CA GLY A 17 3.23 25.41 7.30
C GLY A 17 1.76 25.47 6.91
N SER A 18 0.96 24.45 7.19
CA SER A 18 -0.48 24.51 6.94
C SER A 18 -1.19 25.46 7.91
N GLN A 19 -2.24 26.12 7.42
CA GLN A 19 -3.15 26.87 8.28
C GLN A 19 -4.23 25.98 8.93
N TYR A 20 -4.44 24.77 8.42
CA TYR A 20 -5.49 23.84 8.84
C TYR A 20 -5.02 22.88 9.93
N THR A 21 -5.93 22.51 10.83
CA THR A 21 -5.75 21.45 11.81
C THR A 21 -6.22 20.10 11.26
N GLY A 22 -5.78 19.00 11.87
CA GLY A 22 -6.30 17.68 11.54
C GLY A 22 -7.82 17.58 11.73
N TYR A 23 -8.36 18.24 12.78
CA TYR A 23 -9.81 18.24 13.06
C TYR A 23 -10.64 18.88 11.95
N GLU A 24 -10.12 19.92 11.31
CA GLU A 24 -10.77 20.57 10.16
C GLU A 24 -10.76 19.67 8.94
N CYS A 25 -9.71 18.87 8.78
CA CYS A 25 -9.48 18.00 7.63
C CYS A 25 -10.18 16.62 7.72
N VAL A 26 -10.70 16.20 8.89
CA VAL A 26 -11.33 14.88 9.02
C VAL A 26 -12.78 14.90 8.57
N ILE A 27 -13.20 13.79 7.95
CA ILE A 27 -14.60 13.51 7.63
C ILE A 27 -15.42 13.44 8.92
N LYS A 28 -16.64 13.95 8.87
CA LYS A 28 -17.60 13.83 9.97
C LYS A 28 -18.80 12.98 9.56
N VAL A 29 -19.18 12.08 10.47
CA VAL A 29 -20.36 11.22 10.35
C VAL A 29 -21.19 11.40 11.63
N ASN A 30 -22.44 11.80 11.50
CA ASN A 30 -23.30 12.20 12.63
C ASN A 30 -22.63 13.30 13.49
N GLY A 31 -21.97 14.27 12.84
CA GLY A 31 -21.30 15.40 13.47
C GLY A 31 -19.99 15.06 14.21
N LYS A 32 -19.50 13.83 14.16
CA LYS A 32 -18.29 13.39 14.87
C LYS A 32 -17.19 12.95 13.89
N PRO A 33 -15.90 13.19 14.20
CA PRO A 33 -14.79 12.67 13.40
C PRO A 33 -14.91 11.17 13.16
N ALA A 34 -14.88 10.76 11.88
CA ALA A 34 -15.02 9.37 11.48
C ALA A 34 -13.69 8.63 11.63
N LYS A 35 -13.77 7.39 12.10
CA LYS A 35 -12.66 6.43 12.13
C LYS A 35 -13.03 5.18 11.36
N LEU A 36 -12.05 4.64 10.65
CA LEU A 36 -12.09 3.31 10.07
C LEU A 36 -10.76 2.61 10.39
N ASP A 37 -10.81 1.37 10.85
CA ASP A 37 -9.63 0.59 11.28
C ASP A 37 -8.72 1.33 12.27
N GLY A 38 -9.32 2.15 13.14
CA GLY A 38 -8.60 2.92 14.16
C GLY A 38 -8.00 4.25 13.69
N ALA A 39 -7.97 4.53 12.38
CA ALA A 39 -7.46 5.76 11.82
C ALA A 39 -8.58 6.78 11.56
N TYR A 40 -8.31 8.06 11.74
CA TYR A 40 -9.20 9.14 11.34
C TYR A 40 -9.20 9.29 9.82
N CYS A 41 -10.39 9.29 9.23
CA CYS A 41 -10.58 9.44 7.79
C CYS A 41 -10.48 10.92 7.41
N LEU A 42 -9.60 11.26 6.48
CA LEU A 42 -9.48 12.62 5.96
C LEU A 42 -10.50 12.89 4.86
N ASP A 43 -11.02 14.10 4.81
CA ASP A 43 -11.81 14.59 3.68
C ASP A 43 -10.88 14.82 2.48
N PRO A 44 -11.01 14.02 1.41
CA PRO A 44 -10.12 14.14 0.25
C PRO A 44 -10.26 15.46 -0.51
N THR A 45 -11.38 16.17 -0.30
CA THR A 45 -11.68 17.45 -0.98
C THR A 45 -11.15 18.65 -0.21
N HIS A 46 -10.75 18.46 1.07
CA HIS A 46 -10.31 19.55 1.93
C HIS A 46 -8.91 20.04 1.52
N PRO A 47 -8.69 21.37 1.39
CA PRO A 47 -7.39 21.91 0.99
C PRO A 47 -6.24 21.51 1.93
N GLY A 48 -6.48 21.46 3.23
CA GLY A 48 -5.46 20.97 4.18
C GLY A 48 -5.07 19.50 3.98
N THR A 49 -6.02 18.65 3.58
CA THR A 49 -5.71 17.26 3.18
C THR A 49 -4.84 17.23 1.93
N LYS A 50 -5.14 18.08 0.95
CA LYS A 50 -4.34 18.19 -0.28
C LYS A 50 -2.94 18.74 0.00
N GLU A 51 -2.78 19.71 0.89
CA GLU A 51 -1.47 20.20 1.36
C GLU A 51 -0.65 19.06 2.01
N PHE A 52 -1.28 18.28 2.88
CA PHE A 52 -0.64 17.12 3.53
C PHE A 52 -0.19 16.08 2.49
N ILE A 53 -1.06 15.70 1.56
CA ILE A 53 -0.72 14.74 0.48
C ILE A 53 0.45 15.26 -0.36
N SER A 54 0.38 16.52 -0.82
CA SER A 54 1.44 17.13 -1.62
C SER A 54 2.78 17.09 -0.90
N ARG A 55 2.79 17.43 0.38
CA ARG A 55 4.01 17.41 1.20
C ARG A 55 4.60 16.02 1.32
N GLU A 56 3.77 15.02 1.68
CA GLU A 56 4.23 13.64 1.84
C GLU A 56 4.82 13.10 0.53
N VAL A 57 4.12 13.27 -0.58
CA VAL A 57 4.62 12.82 -1.89
C VAL A 57 5.92 13.50 -2.27
N GLN A 58 5.99 14.83 -2.14
CA GLN A 58 7.19 15.60 -2.51
C GLN A 58 8.38 15.28 -1.61
N ASN A 59 8.15 14.98 -0.32
CA ASN A 59 9.21 14.53 0.57
C ASN A 59 9.78 13.17 0.12
N LYS A 60 8.91 12.21 -0.24
CA LYS A 60 9.37 10.90 -0.72
C LYS A 60 10.14 11.01 -2.04
N LYS A 61 9.71 11.88 -2.94
CA LYS A 61 10.48 12.18 -4.17
C LYS A 61 11.87 12.76 -3.88
N LYS A 62 11.97 13.71 -2.96
CA LYS A 62 13.26 14.28 -2.54
C LYS A 62 14.19 13.26 -1.87
N GLU A 63 13.62 12.27 -1.18
CA GLU A 63 14.35 11.14 -0.61
C GLU A 63 14.81 10.12 -1.67
N GLY A 64 14.35 10.25 -2.93
CA GLY A 64 14.75 9.39 -4.04
C GLY A 64 13.92 8.12 -4.19
N PHE A 65 12.74 8.04 -3.58
CA PHE A 65 11.86 6.90 -3.77
C PHE A 65 11.16 6.95 -5.13
N GLU A 66 11.15 5.83 -5.83
CA GLU A 66 10.49 5.63 -7.13
C GLU A 66 9.27 4.70 -7.04
N TYR A 67 9.10 4.03 -5.91
CA TYR A 67 7.98 3.13 -5.61
C TYR A 67 7.28 3.59 -4.33
N LEU A 68 5.97 3.70 -4.38
CA LEU A 68 5.15 4.09 -3.24
C LEU A 68 3.99 3.11 -3.02
N LYS A 69 4.04 2.36 -1.93
CA LYS A 69 2.88 1.60 -1.46
C LYS A 69 1.96 2.53 -0.68
N VAL A 70 0.72 2.64 -1.13
CA VAL A 70 -0.33 3.44 -0.49
C VAL A 70 -1.34 2.50 0.14
N ASP A 71 -1.34 2.44 1.46
CA ASP A 71 -2.18 1.51 2.22
C ASP A 71 -3.43 2.19 2.78
N PHE A 72 -4.43 1.38 3.17
CA PHE A 72 -5.69 1.83 3.75
C PHE A 72 -6.43 2.88 2.91
N THR A 73 -6.35 2.78 1.59
CA THR A 73 -6.95 3.78 0.70
C THR A 73 -8.48 3.76 0.75
N SER A 74 -9.09 2.65 1.15
CA SER A 74 -10.54 2.55 1.43
C SER A 74 -11.03 3.59 2.45
N ASN A 75 -10.16 4.06 3.36
CA ASN A 75 -10.50 5.08 4.33
C ASN A 75 -10.83 6.45 3.68
N GLY A 76 -10.44 6.64 2.42
CA GLY A 76 -10.84 7.80 1.60
C GLY A 76 -12.22 7.67 0.97
N MET A 77 -12.90 6.53 1.13
CA MET A 77 -14.25 6.27 0.59
C MET A 77 -15.32 6.16 1.68
N VAL A 78 -15.11 6.78 2.83
CA VAL A 78 -16.15 6.86 3.88
C VAL A 78 -17.13 7.97 3.53
N GLN A 79 -18.43 7.64 3.50
CA GLN A 79 -19.47 8.63 3.26
C GLN A 79 -19.55 9.60 4.45
N ALA A 80 -19.40 10.89 4.15
CA ALA A 80 -19.47 11.98 5.12
C ALA A 80 -20.88 12.58 5.20
N ASP A 81 -21.16 13.31 6.29
CA ASP A 81 -22.35 14.17 6.38
C ASP A 81 -22.32 15.27 5.31
N SER A 82 -21.13 15.78 5.04
CA SER A 82 -20.82 16.69 3.93
C SER A 82 -19.30 16.74 3.71
N TYR A 83 -18.90 17.08 2.49
CA TYR A 83 -17.50 17.34 2.14
C TYR A 83 -17.20 18.84 2.14
N TYR A 84 -15.90 19.19 2.18
CA TYR A 84 -15.46 20.58 2.06
C TYR A 84 -15.90 21.17 0.72
N ASN A 85 -15.63 20.45 -0.38
CA ASN A 85 -16.19 20.78 -1.68
C ASN A 85 -17.68 20.41 -1.70
N LYS A 86 -18.55 21.44 -1.78
CA LYS A 86 -20.01 21.26 -1.70
C LYS A 86 -20.64 20.67 -2.96
N ASP A 87 -19.90 20.64 -4.07
CA ASP A 87 -20.33 19.98 -5.30
C ASP A 87 -20.13 18.47 -5.25
N VAL A 88 -19.34 17.98 -4.28
CA VAL A 88 -19.10 16.57 -4.01
C VAL A 88 -20.14 16.06 -3.00
N THR A 89 -20.89 15.04 -3.40
CA THR A 89 -22.00 14.51 -2.60
C THR A 89 -21.81 13.06 -2.18
N THR A 90 -20.93 12.33 -2.87
CA THR A 90 -20.66 10.92 -2.62
C THR A 90 -19.20 10.64 -2.24
N ALA A 91 -19.00 9.56 -1.48
CA ALA A 91 -17.67 9.11 -1.10
C ALA A 91 -16.78 8.78 -2.31
N VAL A 92 -17.37 8.27 -3.40
CA VAL A 92 -16.64 7.94 -4.63
C VAL A 92 -16.14 9.21 -5.33
N GLU A 93 -16.97 10.25 -5.42
CA GLU A 93 -16.56 11.55 -5.96
C GLU A 93 -15.43 12.17 -5.13
N ALA A 94 -15.56 12.15 -3.80
CA ALA A 94 -14.52 12.64 -2.90
C ALA A 94 -13.21 11.87 -3.07
N TYR A 95 -13.28 10.55 -3.14
CA TYR A 95 -12.13 9.68 -3.39
C TYR A 95 -11.45 10.03 -4.71
N ASN A 96 -12.22 10.15 -5.79
CA ASN A 96 -11.70 10.53 -7.10
C ASN A 96 -11.01 11.91 -7.08
N GLU A 97 -11.58 12.90 -6.40
CA GLU A 97 -10.97 14.22 -6.28
C GLU A 97 -9.62 14.15 -5.53
N GLY A 98 -9.58 13.45 -4.40
CA GLY A 98 -8.36 13.28 -3.61
C GLY A 98 -7.28 12.49 -4.32
N PHE A 99 -7.64 11.38 -4.98
CA PHE A 99 -6.67 10.57 -5.74
C PHE A 99 -6.20 11.28 -7.02
N SER A 100 -7.05 12.04 -7.70
CA SER A 100 -6.62 12.88 -8.82
C SER A 100 -5.55 13.89 -8.38
N HIS A 101 -5.74 14.51 -7.20
CA HIS A 101 -4.72 15.38 -6.63
C HIS A 101 -3.44 14.60 -6.28
N PHE A 102 -3.55 13.43 -5.62
CA PHE A 102 -2.41 12.58 -5.27
C PHE A 102 -1.58 12.22 -6.51
N ILE A 103 -2.23 11.74 -7.59
CA ILE A 103 -1.54 11.39 -8.84
C ILE A 103 -0.91 12.62 -9.49
N SER A 104 -1.57 13.78 -9.45
CA SER A 104 -0.97 15.01 -9.97
C SER A 104 0.33 15.39 -9.25
N GLU A 105 0.47 15.07 -7.96
CA GLU A 105 1.71 15.25 -7.21
C GLU A 105 2.76 14.17 -7.53
N VAL A 106 2.32 12.93 -7.72
CA VAL A 106 3.17 11.79 -8.12
C VAL A 106 3.81 12.03 -9.49
N ASP A 107 3.06 12.61 -10.43
CA ASP A 107 3.51 12.83 -11.82
C ASP A 107 4.39 14.08 -11.99
N LYS A 108 4.56 14.92 -10.96
CA LYS A 108 5.47 16.06 -11.03
C LYS A 108 6.94 15.62 -11.14
N GLY A 109 7.56 15.88 -12.29
CA GLY A 109 8.92 15.40 -12.59
C GLY A 109 8.91 13.91 -12.96
N GLU A 110 9.83 13.13 -12.40
CA GLU A 110 9.84 11.67 -12.61
C GLU A 110 8.65 11.02 -11.89
N PRO A 111 7.81 10.26 -12.59
CA PRO A 111 6.66 9.58 -11.98
C PRO A 111 7.10 8.45 -11.06
N MET A 112 6.28 8.15 -10.04
CA MET A 112 6.52 7.02 -9.14
C MET A 112 5.59 5.87 -9.47
N PHE A 113 6.05 4.63 -9.26
CA PHE A 113 5.19 3.45 -9.30
C PHE A 113 4.27 3.43 -8.06
N ILE A 114 2.98 3.29 -8.26
CA ILE A 114 1.98 3.28 -7.19
C ILE A 114 1.39 1.89 -7.00
N ALA A 115 1.59 1.33 -5.82
CA ALA A 115 0.97 0.09 -5.37
C ALA A 115 -0.14 0.38 -4.35
N LEU A 116 -1.36 0.01 -4.68
CA LEU A 116 -2.52 0.23 -3.81
C LEU A 116 -2.75 -0.98 -2.90
N SER A 117 -2.94 -0.75 -1.61
CA SER A 117 -3.28 -1.77 -0.63
C SER A 117 -4.52 -1.38 0.17
N ILE A 118 -5.32 -2.36 0.61
CA ILE A 118 -6.65 -2.14 1.21
C ILE A 118 -7.41 -1.06 0.41
N ALA A 119 -7.41 -1.26 -0.91
CA ALA A 119 -7.99 -0.34 -1.87
C ALA A 119 -9.32 -0.90 -2.41
N PRO A 120 -10.29 -0.05 -2.72
CA PRO A 120 -11.43 -0.49 -3.51
C PRO A 120 -10.95 -1.00 -4.87
N ILE A 121 -11.69 -1.94 -5.47
CA ILE A 121 -11.37 -2.43 -6.82
C ILE A 121 -11.52 -1.31 -7.84
N PHE A 122 -12.51 -0.49 -7.66
CA PHE A 122 -12.80 0.70 -8.48
C PHE A 122 -12.95 1.93 -7.59
N PRO A 123 -12.46 3.11 -8.01
CA PRO A 123 -11.78 3.40 -9.29
C PRO A 123 -10.37 2.79 -9.38
N TYR A 124 -9.98 2.29 -10.55
CA TYR A 124 -8.72 1.56 -10.76
C TYR A 124 -7.57 2.43 -11.32
N GLN A 125 -7.87 3.58 -11.92
CA GLN A 125 -6.94 4.40 -12.71
C GLN A 125 -5.82 5.07 -11.89
N TYR A 126 -5.79 4.88 -10.58
CA TYR A 126 -4.87 5.56 -9.66
C TYR A 126 -3.68 4.72 -9.20
N GLY A 127 -3.51 3.52 -9.69
CA GLY A 127 -2.41 2.64 -9.30
C GLY A 127 -1.89 1.80 -10.44
N ASN A 128 -0.60 1.50 -10.40
CA ASN A 128 0.03 0.56 -11.32
C ASN A 128 -0.23 -0.89 -10.88
N SER A 129 -0.27 -1.11 -9.59
CA SER A 129 -0.59 -2.41 -9.00
C SER A 129 -1.60 -2.30 -7.87
N ARG A 130 -2.25 -3.42 -7.57
CA ARG A 130 -3.18 -3.57 -6.46
C ARG A 130 -2.89 -4.85 -5.69
N ARG A 131 -2.89 -4.76 -4.37
CA ARG A 131 -2.82 -5.91 -3.48
C ARG A 131 -4.04 -6.79 -3.65
N ILE A 132 -3.84 -8.07 -3.92
CA ILE A 132 -4.93 -9.02 -4.23
C ILE A 132 -5.32 -9.92 -3.06
N ALA A 133 -4.49 -10.02 -2.02
CA ALA A 133 -4.71 -10.90 -0.87
C ALA A 133 -4.29 -10.27 0.45
N CYS A 134 -4.51 -10.99 1.55
CA CYS A 134 -4.04 -10.62 2.89
C CYS A 134 -2.51 -10.60 2.96
N ASP A 135 -1.98 -10.05 4.05
CA ASP A 135 -0.54 -10.06 4.33
C ASP A 135 0.02 -11.47 4.34
N THR A 136 1.17 -11.65 3.72
CA THR A 136 1.87 -12.93 3.66
C THR A 136 3.17 -12.85 4.45
N TRP A 137 3.31 -13.72 5.46
CA TRP A 137 4.43 -13.65 6.39
C TRP A 137 5.45 -14.79 6.24
N GLY A 138 5.09 -15.88 5.64
CA GLY A 138 5.97 -17.04 5.53
C GLY A 138 5.19 -18.33 5.30
N LYS A 139 4.03 -18.51 5.88
CA LYS A 139 3.27 -19.74 5.82
C LYS A 139 2.71 -20.00 4.43
N ILE A 140 2.88 -21.22 3.94
CA ILE A 140 2.43 -21.60 2.59
C ILE A 140 0.93 -21.38 2.37
N GLY A 141 0.09 -21.55 3.38
CA GLY A 141 -1.35 -21.30 3.32
C GLY A 141 -1.69 -19.84 2.96
N GLN A 142 -0.77 -18.90 3.22
CA GLN A 142 -0.97 -17.50 2.81
C GLN A 142 -0.79 -17.30 1.30
N SER A 143 0.02 -18.16 0.66
CA SER A 143 0.12 -18.17 -0.81
C SER A 143 -1.14 -18.73 -1.48
N GLU A 144 -1.87 -19.60 -0.78
CA GLU A 144 -3.17 -20.10 -1.24
C GLU A 144 -4.19 -18.96 -1.40
N TYR A 145 -4.21 -18.00 -0.48
CA TYR A 145 -5.05 -16.79 -0.62
C TYR A 145 -4.75 -16.03 -1.90
N SER A 146 -3.47 -15.82 -2.20
CA SER A 146 -3.06 -15.09 -3.40
C SER A 146 -3.44 -15.86 -4.67
N LEU A 147 -3.22 -17.18 -4.70
CA LEU A 147 -3.60 -18.03 -5.83
C LEU A 147 -5.12 -18.06 -6.05
N ASN A 148 -5.90 -18.13 -4.98
CA ASN A 148 -7.36 -18.06 -5.07
C ASN A 148 -7.82 -16.69 -5.57
N ALA A 149 -7.19 -15.60 -5.11
CA ALA A 149 -7.49 -14.26 -5.58
C ALA A 149 -7.17 -14.07 -7.07
N VAL A 150 -6.05 -14.61 -7.56
CA VAL A 150 -5.72 -14.61 -9.00
C VAL A 150 -6.70 -15.47 -9.78
N SER A 151 -7.04 -16.67 -9.29
CA SER A 151 -7.95 -17.57 -9.99
C SER A 151 -9.36 -17.00 -10.12
N GLY A 152 -9.89 -16.37 -9.06
CA GLY A 152 -11.21 -15.74 -9.06
C GLY A 152 -11.23 -14.33 -9.65
N GLY A 153 -10.12 -13.62 -9.58
CA GLY A 153 -9.96 -12.22 -9.95
C GLY A 153 -9.03 -11.97 -11.13
N TRP A 154 -8.76 -12.97 -11.98
CA TRP A 154 -7.83 -12.86 -13.12
C TRP A 154 -8.14 -11.66 -14.05
N TRP A 155 -9.40 -11.27 -14.16
CA TRP A 155 -9.86 -10.13 -14.96
C TRP A 155 -9.32 -8.78 -14.44
N THR A 156 -8.82 -8.71 -13.22
CA THR A 156 -8.19 -7.48 -12.68
C THR A 156 -6.90 -7.10 -13.42
N ASN A 157 -6.27 -8.05 -14.13
CA ASN A 157 -5.12 -7.78 -15.00
C ASN A 157 -5.48 -6.89 -16.21
N GLU A 158 -6.77 -6.75 -16.55
CA GLU A 158 -7.23 -5.83 -17.59
C GLU A 158 -7.21 -4.36 -17.10
N PHE A 159 -7.14 -4.13 -15.78
CA PHE A 159 -7.24 -2.81 -15.17
C PHE A 159 -5.96 -2.38 -14.47
N TYR A 160 -5.30 -3.30 -13.79
CA TYR A 160 -4.03 -3.05 -13.12
C TYR A 160 -2.89 -3.68 -13.91
N GLN A 161 -1.81 -2.95 -14.07
CA GLN A 161 -0.62 -3.46 -14.75
C GLN A 161 -0.07 -4.71 -14.07
N TYR A 162 -0.14 -4.76 -12.73
CA TYR A 162 0.32 -5.88 -11.93
C TYR A 162 -0.66 -6.17 -10.78
N ASN A 163 -0.78 -7.46 -10.44
CA ASN A 163 -1.41 -7.92 -9.23
C ASN A 163 -0.34 -8.15 -8.16
N ASP A 164 -0.49 -7.49 -7.00
CA ASP A 164 0.44 -7.61 -5.89
C ASP A 164 0.03 -8.77 -4.96
N PRO A 165 0.77 -9.90 -4.93
CA PRO A 165 0.48 -11.03 -4.06
C PRO A 165 1.04 -10.86 -2.66
N ASP A 166 1.57 -9.68 -2.34
CA ASP A 166 2.40 -9.34 -1.19
C ASP A 166 3.84 -9.88 -1.25
N HIS A 167 4.60 -9.49 -0.26
CA HIS A 167 6.02 -9.80 -0.20
C HIS A 167 6.30 -11.30 0.00
N LEU A 168 7.41 -11.73 -0.58
CA LEU A 168 7.93 -13.07 -0.38
C LEU A 168 8.85 -13.09 0.84
N VAL A 169 8.51 -13.92 1.81
CA VAL A 169 9.34 -14.22 2.97
C VAL A 169 9.92 -15.61 2.77
N LEU A 170 11.25 -15.72 2.67
CA LEU A 170 11.94 -16.99 2.39
C LEU A 170 12.31 -17.76 3.65
N VAL A 171 12.60 -17.07 4.75
CA VAL A 171 13.03 -17.69 6.00
C VAL A 171 12.09 -17.37 7.16
N GLY A 172 11.54 -16.15 7.19
CA GLY A 172 10.71 -15.70 8.31
C GLY A 172 11.51 -15.35 9.57
N ASN A 173 10.80 -15.01 10.63
CA ASN A 173 11.39 -14.55 11.88
C ASN A 173 11.42 -15.63 13.00
N ASP A 174 10.75 -16.76 12.83
CA ASP A 174 10.44 -17.70 13.90
C ASP A 174 10.94 -19.12 13.67
N ALA A 175 10.71 -19.96 14.69
CA ALA A 175 11.08 -21.36 14.71
C ALA A 175 10.44 -22.20 13.59
N ASP A 176 9.38 -21.73 12.98
CA ASP A 176 8.74 -22.35 11.81
C ASP A 176 9.47 -21.91 10.53
N LYS A 177 10.67 -22.44 10.36
CA LYS A 177 11.46 -22.18 9.16
C LYS A 177 10.76 -22.77 7.95
N GLU A 178 10.48 -21.89 6.98
CA GLU A 178 9.96 -22.28 5.68
C GLU A 178 10.88 -23.29 5.01
N THR A 179 10.32 -24.27 4.33
CA THR A 179 11.07 -25.21 3.50
C THR A 179 11.42 -24.56 2.15
N GLU A 180 12.44 -25.11 1.47
CA GLU A 180 12.78 -24.66 0.11
C GLU A 180 11.62 -24.90 -0.88
N GLY A 181 10.84 -25.97 -0.69
CA GLY A 181 9.67 -26.27 -1.52
C GLY A 181 8.58 -25.19 -1.38
N GLU A 182 8.31 -24.75 -0.16
CA GLU A 182 7.38 -23.65 0.10
C GLU A 182 7.87 -22.33 -0.51
N ASN A 183 9.16 -22.04 -0.41
CA ASN A 183 9.74 -20.86 -1.05
C ASN A 183 9.57 -20.86 -2.57
N ARG A 184 9.80 -22.00 -3.22
CA ARG A 184 9.59 -22.16 -4.67
C ARG A 184 8.13 -21.95 -5.06
N ALA A 185 7.19 -22.52 -4.29
CA ALA A 185 5.76 -22.34 -4.52
C ALA A 185 5.36 -20.84 -4.41
N ARG A 186 5.90 -20.14 -3.42
CA ARG A 186 5.62 -18.70 -3.22
C ARG A 186 6.18 -17.82 -4.32
N ILE A 187 7.39 -18.08 -4.77
CA ILE A 187 7.98 -17.36 -5.89
C ILE A 187 7.19 -17.60 -7.17
N THR A 188 6.77 -18.85 -7.41
CA THR A 188 5.90 -19.16 -8.55
C THR A 188 4.60 -18.38 -8.47
N ASN A 189 4.00 -18.28 -7.27
CA ASN A 189 2.81 -17.44 -7.07
C ASN A 189 3.08 -15.97 -7.41
N GLY A 190 4.20 -15.40 -6.95
CA GLY A 190 4.60 -14.04 -7.27
C GLY A 190 4.78 -13.83 -8.78
N ALA A 191 5.50 -14.74 -9.45
CA ALA A 191 5.72 -14.68 -10.89
C ALA A 191 4.41 -14.76 -11.69
N VAL A 192 3.51 -15.67 -11.32
CA VAL A 192 2.19 -15.80 -11.98
C VAL A 192 1.30 -14.58 -11.74
N SER A 193 1.42 -13.95 -10.58
CA SER A 193 0.70 -12.70 -10.26
C SER A 193 1.29 -11.47 -10.98
N GLY A 194 2.51 -11.59 -11.53
CA GLY A 194 3.21 -10.52 -12.24
C GLY A 194 4.05 -9.62 -11.33
N MET A 195 4.26 -9.97 -10.06
CA MET A 195 5.03 -9.14 -9.12
C MET A 195 5.79 -9.99 -8.09
N VAL A 196 7.09 -9.75 -7.98
CA VAL A 196 7.96 -10.41 -6.99
C VAL A 196 8.57 -9.36 -6.08
N LEU A 197 8.07 -9.29 -4.85
CA LEU A 197 8.59 -8.43 -3.78
C LEU A 197 9.26 -9.30 -2.71
N VAL A 198 10.42 -8.90 -2.24
CA VAL A 198 11.17 -9.65 -1.20
C VAL A 198 11.29 -8.82 0.07
N SER A 199 11.15 -9.46 1.23
CA SER A 199 11.16 -8.76 2.52
C SER A 199 11.93 -9.45 3.64
N ASP A 200 12.75 -10.44 3.34
CA ASP A 200 13.66 -11.00 4.34
C ASP A 200 14.82 -10.07 4.68
N ASN A 201 15.51 -10.39 5.76
CA ASN A 201 16.75 -9.73 6.10
C ASN A 201 17.92 -10.30 5.26
N TYR A 202 18.50 -9.45 4.42
CA TYR A 202 19.65 -9.80 3.56
C TYR A 202 20.97 -9.14 4.03
N SER A 203 20.99 -8.57 5.22
CA SER A 203 22.15 -7.88 5.77
C SER A 203 23.37 -8.80 5.86
N LEU A 204 24.55 -8.29 5.54
CA LEU A 204 25.83 -9.00 5.74
C LEU A 204 26.17 -9.12 7.23
N GLU A 205 25.77 -8.14 8.02
CA GLU A 205 25.91 -8.13 9.48
C GLU A 205 24.54 -8.17 10.11
N ASP A 206 24.12 -9.34 10.57
CA ASP A 206 22.82 -9.48 11.25
C ASP A 206 22.88 -8.95 12.67
N LYS A 207 22.59 -7.68 12.82
CA LYS A 207 22.44 -7.00 14.12
C LYS A 207 20.97 -6.87 14.54
N SER A 208 20.05 -7.25 13.67
CA SER A 208 18.61 -7.02 13.91
C SER A 208 17.96 -8.10 14.78
N GLY A 209 18.56 -9.30 14.85
CA GLY A 209 17.97 -10.48 15.47
C GLY A 209 16.68 -10.95 14.79
N ARG A 210 16.41 -10.51 13.56
CA ARG A 210 15.24 -10.87 12.78
C ARG A 210 15.62 -11.84 11.67
N GLY A 211 15.21 -13.09 11.83
CA GLY A 211 15.44 -14.15 10.86
C GLY A 211 16.91 -14.54 10.72
N ASP A 212 17.19 -15.43 9.80
CA ASP A 212 18.54 -15.87 9.46
C ASP A 212 18.98 -15.22 8.14
N ALA A 213 19.69 -14.10 8.24
CA ALA A 213 20.13 -13.32 7.08
C ALA A 213 21.06 -14.10 6.14
N LYS A 214 21.87 -15.04 6.67
CA LYS A 214 22.72 -15.91 5.86
C LYS A 214 21.87 -16.87 5.04
N LEU A 215 20.93 -17.55 5.69
CA LEU A 215 20.01 -18.47 5.03
C LEU A 215 19.12 -17.74 4.02
N SER A 216 18.65 -16.54 4.33
CA SER A 216 17.88 -15.70 3.40
C SER A 216 18.66 -15.39 2.14
N ARG A 217 19.94 -15.01 2.26
CA ARG A 217 20.82 -14.78 1.11
C ARG A 217 21.07 -16.05 0.29
N GLU A 218 21.35 -17.17 0.93
CA GLU A 218 21.56 -18.45 0.27
C GLU A 218 20.32 -18.88 -0.53
N ARG A 219 19.13 -18.73 0.05
CA ARG A 219 17.87 -19.05 -0.61
C ARG A 219 17.56 -18.08 -1.74
N ALA A 220 17.75 -16.76 -1.52
CA ALA A 220 17.55 -15.76 -2.54
C ALA A 220 18.48 -16.00 -3.73
N GLN A 221 19.77 -16.26 -3.49
CA GLN A 221 20.74 -16.57 -4.54
C GLN A 221 20.33 -17.79 -5.36
N LYS A 222 19.83 -18.84 -4.68
CA LYS A 222 19.46 -20.09 -5.33
C LYS A 222 18.16 -20.00 -6.13
N ILE A 223 17.20 -19.19 -5.68
CA ILE A 223 15.84 -19.21 -6.20
C ILE A 223 15.52 -17.90 -6.96
N LEU A 224 15.73 -16.74 -6.33
CA LEU A 224 15.39 -15.43 -6.93
C LEU A 224 16.35 -15.00 -8.03
N MET A 225 17.62 -15.43 -7.95
CA MET A 225 18.61 -15.15 -8.99
C MET A 225 18.54 -16.13 -10.16
N ASN A 226 17.54 -16.99 -10.19
CA ASN A 226 17.29 -17.86 -11.32
C ASN A 226 16.78 -17.04 -12.51
N LYS A 227 17.52 -17.14 -13.63
CA LYS A 227 17.20 -16.39 -14.85
C LYS A 227 15.81 -16.69 -15.38
N ASP A 228 15.43 -17.99 -15.37
CA ASP A 228 14.14 -18.42 -15.91
C ASP A 228 12.96 -17.87 -15.08
N VAL A 229 13.14 -17.72 -13.76
CA VAL A 229 12.12 -17.09 -12.89
C VAL A 229 12.01 -15.60 -13.19
N ASN A 230 13.14 -14.92 -13.36
CA ASN A 230 13.16 -13.50 -13.63
C ASN A 230 12.64 -13.13 -15.04
N GLU A 231 12.72 -14.06 -15.99
CA GLU A 231 12.16 -13.88 -17.33
C GLU A 231 10.63 -14.09 -17.38
N MET A 232 10.04 -14.76 -16.36
CA MET A 232 8.59 -14.93 -16.24
C MET A 232 7.89 -13.81 -15.50
N ALA A 233 8.59 -13.13 -14.59
CA ALA A 233 8.07 -12.04 -13.78
C ALA A 233 8.21 -10.69 -14.49
#